data_5cab05fed0b47c01d52984b29730bf30
#
_entry.id   5cab05fed0b47c01d52984b29730bf30
#
_cell.length_a   1.000
_cell.length_b   1.000
_cell.length_c   1.000
_cell.angle_alpha   90.00
_cell.angle_beta   90.00
_cell.angle_gamma   90.00
#
_symmetry.space_group_name_H-M   'P 1'
#
loop_
_entity.id
_entity.type
_entity.pdbx_description
1 polymer ?
#
loop_
_entity_poly.entity_id
_entity_poly.type
_entity_poly.pdbx_seq_one_letter_code
_entity_poly.pdbx_strand_id
1 'polypeptide(L)'
;MSGLYPHSLIYIGLIGMVTALSGTVTGIVLSYIIIGNGQKLRGILLGVLGGFMFSMVLFDFLPESYTTGNWTSLLMGLLVGLVFIYLFDRALHNTHIGHHPDAEKRFLKSAIVLSVGIGLHNIPSGVALGALLYVSLRSSIPLIIALVLHGIPESIALGVFFKECRIKKRTVFVISFLISLPMGIGSLLGGIVSKLFPYILSASIAFAAGLILYIILSEIFPEAKRLRTSLSFIFESTVGFIIGIVFSILLH
;
A
#
# COMPACT_ATOMS: atom_id res chain seq x y z
N MET A 1 15.54 -30.57 -13.59
CA MET A 1 15.66 -29.08 -13.63
C MET A 1 15.25 -28.64 -15.02
N SER A 2 13.96 -28.45 -15.27
CA SER A 2 13.45 -27.95 -16.54
C SER A 2 13.83 -26.46 -16.64
N GLY A 3 14.64 -26.13 -17.65
CA GLY A 3 15.11 -24.78 -17.91
C GLY A 3 13.93 -23.81 -17.98
N LEU A 4 13.95 -22.80 -17.13
CA LEU A 4 13.01 -21.69 -17.21
C LEU A 4 13.23 -20.99 -18.54
N TYR A 5 12.26 -21.11 -19.41
CA TYR A 5 12.22 -20.29 -20.62
C TYR A 5 12.15 -18.81 -20.21
N PRO A 6 12.95 -17.91 -20.82
CA PRO A 6 12.91 -16.46 -20.53
C PRO A 6 11.50 -15.88 -20.60
N HIS A 7 10.64 -16.44 -21.43
CA HIS A 7 9.22 -16.08 -21.55
C HIS A 7 8.42 -16.29 -20.26
N SER A 8 8.78 -17.27 -19.41
CA SER A 8 8.05 -17.50 -18.17
C SER A 8 8.28 -16.42 -17.11
N LEU A 9 9.46 -15.81 -17.07
CA LEU A 9 9.77 -14.71 -16.13
C LEU A 9 8.98 -13.45 -16.47
N ILE A 10 8.86 -13.11 -17.76
CA ILE A 10 8.06 -11.95 -18.20
C ILE A 10 6.60 -12.13 -17.79
N TYR A 11 6.02 -13.33 -17.93
CA TYR A 11 4.65 -13.61 -17.49
C TYR A 11 4.48 -13.42 -15.97
N ILE A 12 5.46 -13.87 -15.17
CA ILE A 12 5.45 -13.67 -13.71
C ILE A 12 5.41 -12.18 -13.37
N GLY A 13 6.26 -11.37 -13.99
CA GLY A 13 6.26 -9.93 -13.81
C GLY A 13 4.96 -9.26 -14.25
N LEU A 14 4.42 -9.68 -15.40
CA LEU A 14 3.14 -9.17 -15.91
C LEU A 14 1.98 -9.51 -14.97
N ILE A 15 1.92 -10.73 -14.43
CA ILE A 15 0.89 -11.14 -13.46
C ILE A 15 1.00 -10.26 -12.20
N GLY A 16 2.20 -10.06 -11.66
CA GLY A 16 2.39 -9.19 -10.50
C GLY A 16 1.93 -7.75 -10.76
N MET A 17 2.34 -7.18 -11.89
CA MET A 17 1.91 -5.82 -12.28
C MET A 17 0.39 -5.72 -12.46
N VAL A 18 -0.24 -6.69 -13.13
CA VAL A 18 -1.70 -6.70 -13.36
C VAL A 18 -2.44 -6.89 -12.03
N THR A 19 -1.91 -7.69 -11.11
CA THR A 19 -2.47 -7.88 -9.76
C THR A 19 -2.52 -6.54 -9.01
N ALA A 20 -1.41 -5.80 -8.94
CA ALA A 20 -1.39 -4.48 -8.33
C ALA A 20 -2.29 -3.48 -9.06
N LEU A 21 -2.23 -3.45 -10.38
CA LEU A 21 -3.02 -2.52 -11.19
C LEU A 21 -4.52 -2.74 -11.02
N SER A 22 -4.97 -3.99 -10.93
CA SER A 22 -6.39 -4.31 -10.74
C SER A 22 -6.90 -3.83 -9.37
N GLY A 23 -6.16 -4.04 -8.28
CA GLY A 23 -6.49 -3.51 -6.97
C GLY A 23 -6.50 -1.98 -6.95
N THR A 24 -5.43 -1.38 -7.51
CA THR A 24 -5.28 0.09 -7.56
C THR A 24 -6.40 0.77 -8.36
N VAL A 25 -6.68 0.30 -9.56
CA VAL A 25 -7.74 0.88 -10.41
C VAL A 25 -9.11 0.68 -9.78
N THR A 26 -9.39 -0.52 -9.25
CA THR A 26 -10.67 -0.80 -8.57
C THR A 26 -10.87 0.13 -7.37
N GLY A 27 -9.89 0.28 -6.50
CA GLY A 27 -9.99 1.16 -5.34
C GLY A 27 -10.19 2.63 -5.72
N ILE A 28 -9.43 3.13 -6.70
CA ILE A 28 -9.60 4.51 -7.17
C ILE A 28 -10.99 4.71 -7.80
N VAL A 29 -11.45 3.80 -8.65
CA VAL A 29 -12.79 3.90 -9.25
C VAL A 29 -13.88 3.90 -8.17
N LEU A 30 -13.78 2.99 -7.19
CA LEU A 30 -14.70 2.97 -6.05
C LEU A 30 -14.69 4.29 -5.27
N SER A 31 -13.52 4.90 -5.05
CA SER A 31 -13.44 6.19 -4.38
C SER A 31 -14.21 7.27 -5.13
N TYR A 32 -14.11 7.31 -6.46
CA TYR A 32 -14.82 8.30 -7.29
C TYR A 32 -16.34 8.06 -7.30
N ILE A 33 -16.79 6.81 -7.17
CA ILE A 33 -18.22 6.46 -7.09
C ILE A 33 -18.77 6.79 -5.71
N ILE A 34 -18.08 6.36 -4.64
CA ILE A 34 -18.55 6.48 -3.26
C ILE A 34 -18.49 7.94 -2.79
N ILE A 35 -17.40 8.65 -3.13
CA ILE A 35 -17.20 10.01 -2.66
C ILE A 35 -18.01 10.97 -3.53
N GLY A 36 -19.20 11.36 -3.04
CA GLY A 36 -19.89 12.56 -3.50
C GLY A 36 -19.09 13.84 -3.17
N ASN A 37 -19.76 14.98 -3.14
CA ASN A 37 -19.12 16.29 -2.79
C ASN A 37 -19.07 16.52 -1.26
N GLY A 38 -19.42 15.54 -0.43
CA GLY A 38 -19.56 15.68 1.02
C GLY A 38 -18.25 15.49 1.78
N GLN A 39 -17.78 16.53 2.48
CA GLN A 39 -16.59 16.45 3.37
C GLN A 39 -16.74 15.37 4.45
N LYS A 40 -17.96 15.19 4.98
CA LYS A 40 -18.27 14.21 6.02
C LYS A 40 -17.95 12.78 5.57
N LEU A 41 -18.37 12.40 4.35
CA LEU A 41 -18.13 11.06 3.82
C LEU A 41 -16.65 10.78 3.59
N ARG A 42 -15.89 11.77 3.14
CA ARG A 42 -14.42 11.67 3.00
C ARG A 42 -13.74 11.39 4.33
N GLY A 43 -14.12 12.14 5.38
CA GLY A 43 -13.57 11.93 6.71
C GLY A 43 -13.89 10.52 7.25
N ILE A 44 -15.11 10.04 7.07
CA ILE A 44 -15.53 8.68 7.44
C ILE A 44 -14.65 7.65 6.71
N LEU A 45 -14.53 7.77 5.40
CA LEU A 45 -13.72 6.84 4.60
C LEU A 45 -12.26 6.83 5.05
N LEU A 46 -11.63 8.00 5.19
CA LEU A 46 -10.23 8.08 5.64
C LEU A 46 -10.06 7.51 7.05
N GLY A 47 -11.00 7.74 7.97
CA GLY A 47 -10.97 7.16 9.31
C GLY A 47 -11.04 5.62 9.27
N VAL A 48 -12.02 5.07 8.56
CA VAL A 48 -12.20 3.62 8.42
C VAL A 48 -11.02 2.97 7.69
N LEU A 49 -10.58 3.55 6.57
CA LEU A 49 -9.46 3.01 5.79
C LEU A 49 -8.14 3.09 6.56
N GLY A 50 -7.90 4.19 7.29
CA GLY A 50 -6.72 4.31 8.14
C GLY A 50 -6.70 3.27 9.26
N GLY A 51 -7.85 3.02 9.92
CA GLY A 51 -7.99 1.96 10.91
C GLY A 51 -7.76 0.56 10.32
N PHE A 52 -8.35 0.28 9.16
CA PHE A 52 -8.15 -0.96 8.42
C PHE A 52 -6.66 -1.18 8.08
N MET A 53 -6.01 -0.22 7.44
CA MET A 53 -4.60 -0.31 7.09
C MET A 53 -3.71 -0.46 8.32
N PHE A 54 -4.05 0.21 9.43
CA PHE A 54 -3.31 0.09 10.69
C PHE A 54 -3.37 -1.34 11.25
N SER A 55 -4.54 -1.99 11.20
CA SER A 55 -4.66 -3.39 11.62
C SER A 55 -3.85 -4.33 10.74
N MET A 56 -3.81 -4.10 9.42
CA MET A 56 -3.01 -4.91 8.50
C MET A 56 -1.50 -4.79 8.78
N VAL A 57 -1.02 -3.60 9.14
CA VAL A 57 0.38 -3.46 9.57
C VAL A 57 0.65 -4.34 10.78
N LEU A 58 -0.25 -4.33 11.79
CA LEU A 58 -0.03 -5.03 13.05
C LEU A 58 -0.24 -6.55 12.97
N PHE A 59 -1.20 -7.01 12.18
CA PHE A 59 -1.63 -8.42 12.17
C PHE A 59 -1.20 -9.20 10.92
N ASP A 60 -0.77 -8.52 9.85
CA ASP A 60 -0.26 -9.18 8.65
C ASP A 60 1.23 -8.90 8.48
N PHE A 61 1.64 -7.65 8.24
CA PHE A 61 3.02 -7.34 7.83
C PHE A 61 4.06 -7.59 8.92
N LEU A 62 3.81 -7.17 10.17
CA LEU A 62 4.77 -7.37 11.25
C LEU A 62 4.92 -8.86 11.60
N PRO A 63 3.83 -9.64 11.76
CA PRO A 63 3.94 -11.09 11.98
C PRO A 63 4.60 -11.81 10.80
N GLU A 64 4.23 -11.50 9.56
CA GLU A 64 4.83 -12.10 8.36
C GLU A 64 6.33 -11.80 8.27
N SER A 65 6.74 -10.56 8.53
CA SER A 65 8.15 -10.21 8.59
C SER A 65 8.89 -11.00 9.65
N TYR A 66 8.34 -11.13 10.85
CA TYR A 66 8.94 -11.88 11.94
C TYR A 66 9.10 -13.36 11.61
N THR A 67 8.06 -14.00 11.08
CA THR A 67 8.07 -15.42 10.73
C THR A 67 8.97 -15.74 9.54
N THR A 68 9.12 -14.80 8.60
CA THR A 68 10.02 -14.94 7.45
C THR A 68 11.50 -14.75 7.83
N GLY A 69 11.78 -14.00 8.89
CA GLY A 69 13.15 -13.69 9.33
C GLY A 69 13.34 -13.80 10.83
N ASN A 70 13.61 -12.67 11.46
CA ASN A 70 13.80 -12.58 12.90
C ASN A 70 13.54 -11.14 13.39
N TRP A 71 13.63 -10.94 14.72
CA TRP A 71 13.46 -9.60 15.33
C TRP A 71 14.40 -8.54 14.76
N THR A 72 15.63 -8.89 14.43
CA THR A 72 16.63 -7.93 13.91
C THR A 72 16.22 -7.44 12.52
N SER A 73 15.88 -8.36 11.60
CA SER A 73 15.43 -7.98 10.25
C SER A 73 14.13 -7.18 10.27
N LEU A 74 13.19 -7.55 11.16
CA LEU A 74 11.95 -6.81 11.36
C LEU A 74 12.23 -5.37 11.85
N LEU A 75 12.97 -5.22 12.95
CA LEU A 75 13.21 -3.89 13.54
C LEU A 75 14.03 -3.00 12.59
N MET A 76 15.03 -3.55 11.93
CA MET A 76 15.83 -2.79 10.97
C MET A 76 14.99 -2.37 9.77
N GLY A 77 14.21 -3.27 9.19
CA GLY A 77 13.32 -2.94 8.07
C GLY A 77 12.31 -1.87 8.44
N LEU A 78 11.62 -2.04 9.57
CA LEU A 78 10.61 -1.08 10.07
C LEU A 78 11.21 0.31 10.28
N LEU A 79 12.36 0.40 10.95
CA LEU A 79 13.03 1.68 11.19
C LEU A 79 13.49 2.34 9.88
N VAL A 80 14.07 1.57 8.97
CA VAL A 80 14.51 2.09 7.66
C VAL A 80 13.32 2.60 6.87
N GLY A 81 12.17 1.87 6.88
CA GLY A 81 10.94 2.30 6.23
C GLY A 81 10.38 3.61 6.80
N LEU A 82 10.28 3.70 8.13
CA LEU A 82 9.84 4.92 8.82
C LEU A 82 10.75 6.12 8.51
N VAL A 83 12.06 5.94 8.61
CA VAL A 83 13.04 7.01 8.35
C VAL A 83 13.01 7.43 6.89
N PHE A 84 12.96 6.48 5.97
CA PHE A 84 12.93 6.76 4.54
C PHE A 84 11.73 7.65 4.16
N ILE A 85 10.53 7.24 4.55
CA ILE A 85 9.31 7.98 4.18
C ILE A 85 9.22 9.33 4.92
N TYR A 86 9.71 9.39 6.16
CA TYR A 86 9.84 10.66 6.90
C TYR A 86 10.76 11.64 6.20
N LEU A 87 11.93 11.19 5.75
CA LEU A 87 12.87 12.03 5.02
C LEU A 87 12.32 12.46 3.67
N PHE A 88 11.63 11.56 2.97
CA PHE A 88 10.95 11.87 1.71
C PHE A 88 9.87 12.93 1.92
N ASP A 89 9.00 12.75 2.92
CA ASP A 89 7.95 13.69 3.25
C ASP A 89 8.51 15.06 3.65
N ARG A 90 9.58 15.08 4.43
CA ARG A 90 10.28 16.31 4.82
C ARG A 90 10.91 17.02 3.62
N ALA A 91 11.54 16.25 2.71
CA ALA A 91 12.08 16.81 1.47
C ALA A 91 10.98 17.44 0.61
N LEU A 92 9.84 16.77 0.50
CA LEU A 92 8.69 17.27 -0.22
C LEU A 92 8.09 18.52 0.45
N HIS A 93 8.05 18.55 1.78
CA HIS A 93 7.56 19.72 2.55
C HIS A 93 8.41 20.97 2.30
N ASN A 94 9.70 20.83 2.10
CA ASN A 94 10.62 21.94 1.80
C ASN A 94 10.49 22.46 0.35
N THR A 95 9.68 21.85 -0.48
CA THR A 95 9.36 22.32 -1.82
C THR A 95 8.18 23.31 -1.80
N HIS A 96 7.97 24.03 -2.91
CA HIS A 96 6.80 24.92 -3.09
C HIS A 96 5.45 24.20 -2.94
N ILE A 97 5.42 22.87 -3.02
CA ILE A 97 4.22 22.04 -2.83
C ILE A 97 3.86 21.94 -1.34
N GLY A 98 4.86 21.84 -0.44
CA GLY A 98 4.64 21.61 0.99
C GLY A 98 4.31 22.85 1.82
N HIS A 99 4.71 24.05 1.38
CA HIS A 99 4.63 25.30 2.18
C HIS A 99 3.36 26.13 1.96
N HIS A 100 2.39 25.65 1.17
CA HIS A 100 1.19 26.43 0.90
C HIS A 100 0.05 26.10 1.86
N PRO A 101 -0.68 27.13 2.38
CA PRO A 101 -1.85 26.94 3.23
C PRO A 101 -3.06 26.37 2.48
N ASP A 102 -3.02 26.31 1.14
CA ASP A 102 -4.12 25.83 0.31
C ASP A 102 -4.39 24.34 0.51
N ALA A 103 -5.66 24.01 0.74
CA ALA A 103 -6.10 22.64 0.93
C ALA A 103 -5.71 21.72 -0.23
N GLU A 104 -5.79 22.22 -1.47
CA GLU A 104 -5.44 21.46 -2.69
C GLU A 104 -3.99 21.00 -2.70
N LYS A 105 -3.05 21.87 -2.30
CA LYS A 105 -1.61 21.51 -2.25
C LYS A 105 -1.29 20.54 -1.13
N ARG A 106 -1.99 20.63 0.01
CA ARG A 106 -1.87 19.66 1.09
C ARG A 106 -2.32 18.28 0.62
N PHE A 107 -3.47 18.19 -0.05
CA PHE A 107 -3.92 16.92 -0.63
C PHE A 107 -2.97 16.39 -1.70
N LEU A 108 -2.36 17.26 -2.51
CA LEU A 108 -1.36 16.86 -3.49
C LEU A 108 -0.13 16.25 -2.81
N LYS A 109 0.36 16.85 -1.74
CA LYS A 109 1.44 16.30 -0.93
C LYS A 109 1.09 14.90 -0.42
N SER A 110 -0.07 14.75 0.23
CA SER A 110 -0.55 13.46 0.72
C SER A 110 -0.70 12.43 -0.40
N ALA A 111 -1.21 12.83 -1.57
CA ALA A 111 -1.31 11.96 -2.74
C ALA A 111 0.05 11.47 -3.23
N ILE A 112 1.07 12.33 -3.25
CA ILE A 112 2.44 11.96 -3.66
C ILE A 112 3.06 11.00 -2.64
N VAL A 113 3.00 11.34 -1.34
CA VAL A 113 3.56 10.50 -0.26
C VAL A 113 2.91 9.12 -0.26
N LEU A 114 1.59 9.06 -0.38
CA LEU A 114 0.84 7.81 -0.44
C LEU A 114 1.17 7.01 -1.72
N SER A 115 1.27 7.69 -2.88
CA SER A 115 1.64 7.02 -4.15
C SER A 115 3.03 6.37 -4.07
N VAL A 116 4.01 7.07 -3.52
CA VAL A 116 5.37 6.55 -3.34
C VAL A 116 5.38 5.40 -2.33
N GLY A 117 4.67 5.55 -1.22
CA GLY A 117 4.57 4.51 -0.20
C GLY A 117 3.95 3.22 -0.74
N ILE A 118 2.80 3.31 -1.43
CA ILE A 118 2.15 2.14 -2.06
C ILE A 118 3.07 1.53 -3.13
N GLY A 119 3.72 2.34 -3.97
CA GLY A 119 4.64 1.84 -4.97
C GLY A 119 5.78 1.03 -4.38
N LEU A 120 6.42 1.54 -3.33
CA LEU A 120 7.53 0.85 -2.65
C LEU A 120 7.07 -0.37 -1.86
N HIS A 121 5.91 -0.31 -1.21
CA HIS A 121 5.27 -1.43 -0.53
C HIS A 121 4.94 -2.58 -1.49
N ASN A 122 4.62 -2.29 -2.73
CA ASN A 122 4.34 -3.29 -3.75
C ASN A 122 5.55 -4.18 -4.10
N ILE A 123 6.80 -3.76 -3.81
CA ILE A 123 8.00 -4.57 -4.10
C ILE A 123 8.02 -5.88 -3.29
N PRO A 124 7.92 -5.87 -1.94
CA PRO A 124 7.89 -7.10 -1.14
C PRO A 124 6.73 -8.01 -1.50
N SER A 125 5.54 -7.43 -1.70
CA SER A 125 4.34 -8.16 -2.10
C SER A 125 4.53 -8.85 -3.46
N GLY A 126 5.20 -8.16 -4.40
CA GLY A 126 5.61 -8.75 -5.67
C GLY A 126 6.61 -9.89 -5.49
N VAL A 127 7.63 -9.73 -4.64
CA VAL A 127 8.61 -10.78 -4.36
C VAL A 127 7.93 -12.04 -3.81
N ALA A 128 7.01 -11.89 -2.85
CA ALA A 128 6.25 -13.01 -2.30
C ALA A 128 5.39 -13.69 -3.38
N LEU A 129 4.67 -12.91 -4.20
CA LEU A 129 3.87 -13.43 -5.30
C LEU A 129 4.73 -14.14 -6.34
N GLY A 130 5.85 -13.56 -6.73
CA GLY A 130 6.77 -14.13 -7.72
C GLY A 130 7.38 -15.45 -7.24
N ALA A 131 7.69 -15.56 -5.95
CA ALA A 131 8.16 -16.80 -5.35
C ALA A 131 7.17 -17.96 -5.50
N LEU A 132 5.87 -17.70 -5.29
CA LEU A 132 4.81 -18.68 -5.46
C LEU A 132 4.52 -18.97 -6.94
N LEU A 133 4.47 -17.95 -7.80
CA LEU A 133 4.27 -18.11 -9.24
C LEU A 133 5.35 -18.97 -9.88
N TYR A 134 6.56 -18.89 -9.36
CA TYR A 134 7.68 -19.72 -9.80
C TYR A 134 7.46 -21.22 -9.51
N VAL A 135 6.71 -21.54 -8.45
CA VAL A 135 6.39 -22.91 -8.07
C VAL A 135 5.14 -23.39 -8.81
N SER A 136 4.04 -22.65 -8.75
CA SER A 136 2.75 -23.03 -9.35
C SER A 136 1.80 -21.84 -9.44
N LEU A 137 1.26 -21.61 -10.63
CA LEU A 137 0.19 -20.61 -10.82
C LEU A 137 -1.03 -20.93 -9.93
N ARG A 138 -1.43 -22.20 -9.83
CA ARG A 138 -2.59 -22.62 -9.04
C ARG A 138 -2.44 -22.26 -7.56
N SER A 139 -1.25 -22.48 -7.01
CA SER A 139 -0.95 -22.15 -5.61
C SER A 139 -0.86 -20.66 -5.35
N SER A 140 -0.65 -19.84 -6.39
CA SER A 140 -0.55 -18.39 -6.28
C SER A 140 -1.91 -17.69 -6.34
N ILE A 141 -2.99 -18.35 -6.80
CA ILE A 141 -4.31 -17.73 -6.95
C ILE A 141 -4.82 -17.11 -5.64
N PRO A 142 -4.77 -17.79 -4.47
CA PRO A 142 -5.22 -17.19 -3.22
C PRO A 142 -4.47 -15.90 -2.89
N LEU A 143 -3.14 -15.88 -3.08
CA LEU A 143 -2.34 -14.69 -2.84
C LEU A 143 -2.65 -13.57 -3.85
N ILE A 144 -2.88 -13.89 -5.13
CA ILE A 144 -3.32 -12.90 -6.12
C ILE A 144 -4.61 -12.22 -5.66
N ILE A 145 -5.60 -13.01 -5.24
CA ILE A 145 -6.88 -12.48 -4.74
C ILE A 145 -6.66 -11.62 -3.50
N ALA A 146 -5.87 -12.11 -2.54
CA ALA A 146 -5.54 -11.38 -1.32
C ALA A 146 -4.89 -10.02 -1.63
N LEU A 147 -3.89 -9.99 -2.51
CA LEU A 147 -3.19 -8.75 -2.90
C LEU A 147 -4.10 -7.76 -3.64
N VAL A 148 -5.00 -8.24 -4.51
CA VAL A 148 -6.01 -7.37 -5.15
C VAL A 148 -6.92 -6.76 -4.09
N LEU A 149 -7.46 -7.57 -3.18
CA LEU A 149 -8.36 -7.12 -2.11
C LEU A 149 -7.64 -6.17 -1.14
N HIS A 150 -6.39 -6.43 -0.83
CA HIS A 150 -5.54 -5.58 0.00
C HIS A 150 -5.28 -4.21 -0.64
N GLY A 151 -5.00 -4.17 -1.92
CA GLY A 151 -4.74 -2.93 -2.67
C GLY A 151 -5.96 -2.01 -2.82
N ILE A 152 -7.19 -2.54 -2.66
CA ILE A 152 -8.41 -1.74 -2.80
C ILE A 152 -8.52 -0.65 -1.72
N PRO A 153 -8.43 -0.93 -0.39
CA PRO A 153 -8.51 0.09 0.66
C PRO A 153 -7.46 1.19 0.53
N GLU A 154 -6.21 0.82 0.26
CA GLU A 154 -5.12 1.77 0.05
C GLU A 154 -5.40 2.71 -1.12
N SER A 155 -5.89 2.14 -2.21
CA SER A 155 -6.19 2.88 -3.43
C SER A 155 -7.48 3.70 -3.34
N ILE A 156 -8.44 3.32 -2.49
CA ILE A 156 -9.56 4.19 -2.14
C ILE A 156 -9.04 5.44 -1.42
N ALA A 157 -8.15 5.29 -0.44
CA ALA A 157 -7.54 6.44 0.25
C ALA A 157 -6.79 7.36 -0.74
N LEU A 158 -5.99 6.78 -1.64
CA LEU A 158 -5.30 7.53 -2.70
C LEU A 158 -6.29 8.26 -3.64
N GLY A 159 -7.37 7.60 -4.02
CA GLY A 159 -8.42 8.17 -4.86
C GLY A 159 -9.15 9.34 -4.20
N VAL A 160 -9.29 9.34 -2.85
CA VAL A 160 -9.78 10.51 -2.09
C VAL A 160 -8.88 11.71 -2.36
N PHE A 161 -7.57 11.55 -2.19
CA PHE A 161 -6.62 12.64 -2.40
C PHE A 161 -6.55 13.10 -3.85
N PHE A 162 -6.56 12.19 -4.82
CA PHE A 162 -6.59 12.54 -6.24
C PHE A 162 -7.82 13.35 -6.63
N LYS A 163 -8.98 13.02 -6.07
CA LYS A 163 -10.23 13.74 -6.32
C LYS A 163 -10.17 15.16 -5.78
N GLU A 164 -9.61 15.34 -4.58
CA GLU A 164 -9.45 16.67 -3.96
C GLU A 164 -8.47 17.56 -4.73
N CYS A 165 -7.40 16.98 -5.28
CA CYS A 165 -6.45 17.69 -6.14
C CYS A 165 -6.97 17.93 -7.57
N ARG A 166 -8.18 17.49 -7.91
CA ARG A 166 -8.77 17.57 -9.25
C ARG A 166 -7.84 17.06 -10.35
N ILE A 167 -7.05 16.00 -10.05
CA ILE A 167 -6.10 15.43 -10.99
C ILE A 167 -6.87 14.87 -12.19
N LYS A 168 -6.34 15.13 -13.39
CA LYS A 168 -6.94 14.64 -14.65
C LYS A 168 -6.96 13.10 -14.66
N LYS A 169 -8.05 12.50 -15.11
CA LYS A 169 -8.22 11.03 -15.17
C LYS A 169 -7.05 10.32 -15.89
N ARG A 170 -6.50 10.92 -16.96
CA ARG A 170 -5.32 10.39 -17.66
C ARG A 170 -4.10 10.32 -16.75
N THR A 171 -3.85 11.35 -15.96
CA THR A 171 -2.73 11.40 -14.99
C THR A 171 -2.94 10.38 -13.88
N VAL A 172 -4.17 10.23 -13.37
CA VAL A 172 -4.51 9.18 -12.39
C VAL A 172 -4.18 7.80 -12.93
N PHE A 173 -4.57 7.50 -14.18
CA PHE A 173 -4.25 6.22 -14.81
C PHE A 173 -2.74 5.99 -14.94
N VAL A 174 -1.98 7.00 -15.38
CA VAL A 174 -0.51 6.91 -15.48
C VAL A 174 0.12 6.66 -14.12
N ILE A 175 -0.32 7.37 -13.07
CA ILE A 175 0.19 7.16 -11.71
C ILE A 175 -0.16 5.75 -11.22
N SER A 176 -1.39 5.27 -11.44
CA SER A 176 -1.80 3.91 -11.08
C SER A 176 -0.93 2.86 -11.73
N PHE A 177 -0.60 3.04 -13.02
CA PHE A 177 0.31 2.17 -13.73
C PHE A 177 1.72 2.20 -13.12
N LEU A 178 2.27 3.39 -12.84
CA LEU A 178 3.59 3.56 -12.23
C LEU A 178 3.69 2.94 -10.84
N ILE A 179 2.66 3.07 -10.01
CA ILE A 179 2.58 2.47 -8.67
C ILE A 179 2.55 0.94 -8.74
N SER A 180 2.00 0.39 -9.82
CA SER A 180 1.87 -1.06 -10.01
C SER A 180 3.14 -1.72 -10.57
N LEU A 181 4.01 -0.96 -11.26
CA LEU A 181 5.26 -1.48 -11.82
C LEU A 181 6.17 -2.15 -10.79
N PRO A 182 6.38 -1.59 -9.58
CA PRO A 182 7.24 -2.20 -8.57
C PRO A 182 6.82 -3.62 -8.17
N MET A 183 5.50 -3.92 -8.13
CA MET A 183 5.04 -5.30 -7.89
C MET A 183 5.43 -6.24 -9.04
N GLY A 184 5.35 -5.78 -10.28
CA GLY A 184 5.83 -6.55 -11.43
C GLY A 184 7.33 -6.84 -11.35
N ILE A 185 8.13 -5.83 -11.00
CA ILE A 185 9.59 -5.98 -10.81
C ILE A 185 9.89 -6.92 -9.63
N GLY A 186 9.20 -6.75 -8.51
CA GLY A 186 9.31 -7.63 -7.36
C GLY A 186 8.99 -9.08 -7.72
N SER A 187 7.94 -9.31 -8.51
CA SER A 187 7.55 -10.65 -8.95
C SER A 187 8.60 -11.31 -9.85
N LEU A 188 9.26 -10.56 -10.72
CA LEU A 188 10.39 -11.06 -11.50
C LEU A 188 11.54 -11.58 -10.61
N LEU A 189 11.82 -10.87 -9.52
CA LEU A 189 12.90 -11.17 -8.60
C LEU A 189 12.52 -12.24 -7.55
N GLY A 190 11.21 -12.50 -7.38
CA GLY A 190 10.67 -13.27 -6.27
C GLY A 190 11.24 -14.68 -6.13
N GLY A 191 11.36 -15.41 -7.24
CA GLY A 191 11.91 -16.77 -7.22
C GLY A 191 13.38 -16.86 -6.78
N ILE A 192 14.14 -15.78 -6.98
CA ILE A 192 15.55 -15.69 -6.59
C ILE A 192 15.67 -15.19 -5.15
N VAL A 193 15.06 -14.05 -4.87
CA VAL A 193 15.22 -13.33 -3.59
C VAL A 193 14.69 -14.15 -2.41
N SER A 194 13.51 -14.77 -2.56
CA SER A 194 12.89 -15.53 -1.47
C SER A 194 13.68 -16.76 -1.02
N LYS A 195 14.38 -17.41 -1.95
CA LYS A 195 15.16 -18.63 -1.65
C LYS A 195 16.56 -18.35 -1.12
N LEU A 196 17.20 -17.29 -1.63
CA LEU A 196 18.60 -16.99 -1.31
C LEU A 196 18.74 -16.04 -0.13
N PHE A 197 17.74 -15.17 0.10
CA PHE A 197 17.85 -14.07 1.04
C PHE A 197 16.59 -13.89 1.90
N PRO A 198 16.20 -14.86 2.76
CA PRO A 198 14.97 -14.75 3.55
C PRO A 198 14.99 -13.55 4.51
N TYR A 199 16.14 -13.18 5.08
CA TYR A 199 16.24 -12.01 5.96
C TYR A 199 16.07 -10.69 5.20
N ILE A 200 16.46 -10.63 3.92
CA ILE A 200 16.21 -9.47 3.07
C ILE A 200 14.72 -9.36 2.75
N LEU A 201 14.05 -10.48 2.48
CA LEU A 201 12.59 -10.50 2.29
C LEU A 201 11.87 -10.02 3.55
N SER A 202 12.22 -10.57 4.71
CA SER A 202 11.69 -10.14 6.01
C SER A 202 11.86 -8.63 6.23
N ALA A 203 13.09 -8.13 6.07
CA ALA A 203 13.39 -6.70 6.23
C ALA A 203 12.60 -5.84 5.22
N SER A 204 12.36 -6.32 4.01
CA SER A 204 11.59 -5.58 3.00
C SER A 204 10.10 -5.54 3.32
N ILE A 205 9.53 -6.59 3.91
CA ILE A 205 8.14 -6.61 4.42
C ILE A 205 8.00 -5.61 5.58
N ALA A 206 8.94 -5.62 6.53
CA ALA A 206 8.94 -4.66 7.63
C ALA A 206 9.18 -3.22 7.17
N PHE A 207 10.02 -3.00 6.15
CA PHE A 207 10.19 -1.71 5.49
C PHE A 207 8.86 -1.20 4.93
N ALA A 208 8.12 -2.04 4.22
CA ALA A 208 6.77 -1.70 3.73
C ALA A 208 5.81 -1.36 4.88
N ALA A 209 5.83 -2.13 5.97
CA ALA A 209 5.06 -1.84 7.18
C ALA A 209 5.39 -0.44 7.74
N GLY A 210 6.67 -0.08 7.78
CA GLY A 210 7.14 1.25 8.22
C GLY A 210 6.63 2.39 7.33
N LEU A 211 6.67 2.20 6.02
CA LEU A 211 6.13 3.18 5.06
C LEU A 211 4.65 3.44 5.32
N ILE A 212 3.85 2.36 5.39
CA ILE A 212 2.39 2.45 5.55
C ILE A 212 2.04 3.03 6.92
N LEU A 213 2.73 2.60 7.98
CA LEU A 213 2.52 3.12 9.33
C LEU A 213 2.72 4.64 9.39
N TYR A 214 3.81 5.14 8.79
CA TYR A 214 4.05 6.58 8.69
C TYR A 214 2.90 7.29 7.95
N ILE A 215 2.50 6.79 6.80
CA ILE A 215 1.44 7.39 5.98
C ILE A 215 0.11 7.46 6.73
N ILE A 216 -0.26 6.40 7.45
CA ILE A 216 -1.48 6.37 8.26
C ILE A 216 -1.43 7.49 9.30
N LEU A 217 -0.32 7.58 10.04
CA LEU A 217 -0.18 8.51 11.17
C LEU A 217 0.02 9.97 10.73
N SER A 218 0.69 10.20 9.59
CA SER A 218 1.08 11.54 9.13
C SER A 218 0.17 12.14 8.07
N GLU A 219 -0.54 11.31 7.28
CA GLU A 219 -1.38 11.79 6.19
C GLU A 219 -2.85 11.41 6.37
N ILE A 220 -3.18 10.12 6.58
CA ILE A 220 -4.57 9.64 6.58
C ILE A 220 -5.30 10.08 7.85
N PHE A 221 -4.78 9.77 9.03
CA PHE A 221 -5.42 10.10 10.31
C PHE A 221 -5.51 11.61 10.56
N PRO A 222 -4.48 12.43 10.30
CA PRO A 222 -4.61 13.87 10.45
C PRO A 222 -5.68 14.47 9.55
N GLU A 223 -5.80 14.00 8.30
CA GLU A 223 -6.82 14.50 7.39
C GLU A 223 -8.23 14.02 7.79
N ALA A 224 -8.39 12.77 8.22
CA ALA A 224 -9.65 12.28 8.78
C ALA A 224 -10.10 13.12 9.99
N LYS A 225 -9.19 13.40 10.93
CA LYS A 225 -9.46 14.26 12.11
C LYS A 225 -9.87 15.69 11.76
N ARG A 226 -9.35 16.26 10.67
CA ARG A 226 -9.75 17.61 10.23
C ARG A 226 -11.18 17.65 9.70
N LEU A 227 -11.65 16.54 9.15
CA LEU A 227 -12.98 16.42 8.55
C LEU A 227 -14.03 15.89 9.53
N ARG A 228 -13.63 15.42 10.71
CA ARG A 228 -14.49 14.76 11.69
C ARG A 228 -14.28 15.28 13.11
N THR A 229 -15.29 15.10 13.97
CA THR A 229 -15.10 15.30 15.41
C THR A 229 -14.19 14.21 15.97
N SER A 230 -13.48 14.50 17.07
CA SER A 230 -12.57 13.52 17.70
C SER A 230 -13.25 12.20 18.04
N LEU A 231 -14.48 12.25 18.57
CA LEU A 231 -15.24 11.04 18.92
C LEU A 231 -15.63 10.23 17.68
N SER A 232 -16.14 10.91 16.64
CA SER A 232 -16.48 10.24 15.38
C SER A 232 -15.27 9.60 14.71
N PHE A 233 -14.13 10.30 14.70
CA PHE A 233 -12.88 9.76 14.16
C PHE A 233 -12.43 8.49 14.88
N ILE A 234 -12.46 8.48 16.22
CA ILE A 234 -12.11 7.29 17.02
C ILE A 234 -13.03 6.12 16.66
N PHE A 235 -14.36 6.37 16.63
CA PHE A 235 -15.32 5.33 16.26
C PHE A 235 -15.06 4.76 14.85
N GLU A 236 -14.91 5.63 13.86
CA GLU A 236 -14.67 5.24 12.46
C GLU A 236 -13.37 4.46 12.31
N SER A 237 -12.29 4.90 12.96
CA SER A 237 -11.00 4.21 12.92
C SER A 237 -11.04 2.85 13.64
N THR A 238 -11.79 2.77 14.76
CA THR A 238 -12.00 1.50 15.48
C THR A 238 -12.80 0.51 14.63
N VAL A 239 -13.86 0.96 13.95
CA VAL A 239 -14.62 0.11 13.03
C VAL A 239 -13.72 -0.41 11.90
N GLY A 240 -12.92 0.46 11.29
CA GLY A 240 -11.97 0.05 10.27
C GLY A 240 -10.94 -0.95 10.78
N PHE A 241 -10.41 -0.73 11.98
CA PHE A 241 -9.46 -1.62 12.62
C PHE A 241 -10.04 -3.02 12.87
N ILE A 242 -11.28 -3.11 13.36
CA ILE A 242 -11.98 -4.39 13.56
C ILE A 242 -12.21 -5.10 12.22
N ILE A 243 -12.65 -4.36 11.18
CA ILE A 243 -12.83 -4.93 9.84
C ILE A 243 -11.50 -5.49 9.32
N GLY A 244 -10.38 -4.80 9.53
CA GLY A 244 -9.07 -5.25 9.11
C GLY A 244 -8.61 -6.51 9.86
N ILE A 245 -8.87 -6.62 11.17
CA ILE A 245 -8.59 -7.87 11.92
C ILE A 245 -9.39 -9.03 11.34
N VAL A 246 -10.70 -8.84 11.10
CA VAL A 246 -11.54 -9.90 10.50
C VAL A 246 -11.02 -10.28 9.13
N PHE A 247 -10.62 -9.31 8.32
CA PHE A 247 -10.04 -9.54 7.00
C PHE A 247 -8.74 -10.34 7.08
N SER A 248 -7.83 -9.98 7.99
CA SER A 248 -6.59 -10.73 8.25
C SER A 248 -6.88 -12.20 8.60
N ILE A 249 -7.80 -12.45 9.54
CA ILE A 249 -8.18 -13.82 9.96
C ILE A 249 -8.77 -14.63 8.80
N LEU A 250 -9.49 -14.01 7.87
CA LEU A 250 -10.12 -14.71 6.75
C LEU A 250 -9.15 -15.05 5.62
N LEU A 251 -8.01 -14.34 5.54
CA LEU A 251 -7.00 -14.56 4.49
C LEU A 251 -5.86 -15.49 4.93
N HIS A 252 -5.69 -15.71 6.22
CA HIS A 252 -4.71 -16.62 6.83
C HIS A 252 -5.39 -17.86 7.40
#